data_c0ab5973163a39b80f76a0b44c62fa9b
#
_entry.id   c0ab5973163a39b80f76a0b44c62fa9b
#
_cell.length_a   1.000
_cell.length_b   1.000
_cell.length_c   1.000
_cell.angle_alpha   90.00
_cell.angle_beta   90.00
_cell.angle_gamma   90.00
#
_symmetry.space_group_name_H-M   'P 1'
#
loop_
_entity.id
_entity.type
_entity.pdbx_description
1 polymer ?
#
loop_
_entity_poly.entity_id
_entity_poly.type
_entity_poly.pdbx_seq_one_letter_code
_entity_poly.pdbx_strand_id
1 'polypeptide(L)'
;MMPSFPSKTFPNHYTLATGLYPDHHGILANKFKIRSTGKIYSLSKNETRSDPQYYGGDPIWLTARRQGVKTATVYWVGSDVPIKGGYANYWKNYQTKPLLTFDERVNEVVRLLSLPEAERPHLVMAYFEEPDHAGHNNGPVTRATRRSIEHLDSLLSGLWRRIQALPHGSQVNFIVTGDHGMTWLSRYRLIRPSYYLKDEWVERIDGDYPALITARKPKYVDDIVRALQEVPHLRAWKRGELPSYLHYGTHENTADVVVLPDVGWTFAEKAPTILGSHGFDHTCSDMLVAFRAVGPDFKQGYVRDQYFRNVCVYPLLAHLLGVEPSPNDGSLPEVQDMLR
;
A
#
# COMPACT_ATOMS: atom_id res chain seq x y z
N MET A 1 -4.80 0.85 -12.38
CA MET A 1 -3.41 0.78 -11.86
C MET A 1 -3.18 -0.59 -11.23
N MET A 2 -1.99 -1.16 -11.39
CA MET A 2 -1.61 -2.45 -10.81
C MET A 2 -0.81 -2.19 -9.53
N PRO A 3 -1.23 -2.74 -8.37
CA PRO A 3 -0.49 -2.58 -7.11
C PRO A 3 0.81 -3.39 -7.14
N SER A 4 1.67 -3.20 -6.15
CA SER A 4 2.84 -4.07 -5.92
C SER A 4 2.45 -5.29 -5.09
N PHE A 5 3.20 -6.37 -5.27
CA PHE A 5 3.06 -7.56 -4.40
C PHE A 5 3.87 -7.37 -3.10
N PRO A 6 3.31 -7.78 -1.95
CA PRO A 6 1.93 -8.21 -1.75
C PRO A 6 0.95 -7.03 -1.82
N SER A 7 -0.24 -7.26 -2.37
CA SER A 7 -1.29 -6.24 -2.48
C SER A 7 -1.91 -5.93 -1.10
N LYS A 8 -1.09 -5.40 -0.20
CA LYS A 8 -1.38 -5.04 1.21
C LYS A 8 -1.22 -3.55 1.43
N THR A 9 -1.91 -3.02 2.44
CA THR A 9 -2.03 -1.59 2.74
C THR A 9 -0.67 -0.91 2.95
N PHE A 10 0.12 -1.35 3.93
CA PHE A 10 1.39 -0.68 4.26
C PHE A 10 2.41 -0.75 3.13
N PRO A 11 2.68 -1.94 2.54
CA PRO A 11 3.56 -2.02 1.38
C PRO A 11 3.15 -1.05 0.26
N ASN A 12 1.88 -1.06 -0.15
CA ASN A 12 1.46 -0.28 -1.31
C ASN A 12 1.37 1.23 -1.07
N HIS A 13 0.95 1.68 0.11
CA HIS A 13 1.02 3.10 0.46
C HIS A 13 2.47 3.62 0.43
N TYR A 14 3.40 2.80 0.94
CA TYR A 14 4.78 3.22 0.97
C TYR A 14 5.44 3.11 -0.41
N THR A 15 5.02 2.13 -1.23
CA THR A 15 5.37 2.08 -2.67
C THR A 15 4.90 3.32 -3.42
N LEU A 16 3.64 3.76 -3.24
CA LEU A 16 3.13 5.00 -3.86
C LEU A 16 3.95 6.23 -3.46
N ALA A 17 4.45 6.24 -2.23
CA ALA A 17 5.23 7.37 -1.70
C ALA A 17 6.70 7.36 -2.10
N THR A 18 7.29 6.21 -2.40
CA THR A 18 8.74 6.07 -2.67
C THR A 18 9.08 5.66 -4.10
N GLY A 19 8.09 5.13 -4.84
CA GLY A 19 8.33 4.52 -6.15
C GLY A 19 9.13 3.22 -6.09
N LEU A 20 9.32 2.64 -4.92
CA LEU A 20 10.08 1.41 -4.71
C LEU A 20 9.15 0.22 -4.49
N TYR A 21 9.55 -0.95 -4.94
CA TYR A 21 8.90 -2.20 -4.56
C TYR A 21 9.15 -2.53 -3.08
N PRO A 22 8.29 -3.34 -2.43
CA PRO A 22 8.45 -3.75 -1.04
C PRO A 22 9.84 -4.31 -0.70
N ASP A 23 10.45 -5.08 -1.58
CA ASP A 23 11.81 -5.59 -1.42
C ASP A 23 12.88 -4.48 -1.36
N HIS A 24 12.63 -3.32 -1.95
CA HIS A 24 13.57 -2.21 -1.98
C HIS A 24 13.30 -1.18 -0.87
N HIS A 25 12.05 -1.00 -0.46
CA HIS A 25 11.74 -0.07 0.62
C HIS A 25 11.62 -0.72 2.01
N GLY A 26 11.61 -2.07 2.12
CA GLY A 26 11.70 -2.79 3.38
C GLY A 26 10.38 -3.05 4.12
N ILE A 27 9.27 -2.43 3.73
CA ILE A 27 7.94 -2.70 4.30
C ILE A 27 7.31 -3.88 3.54
N LEU A 28 7.65 -5.10 3.96
CA LEU A 28 7.38 -6.32 3.21
C LEU A 28 5.92 -6.79 3.32
N ALA A 29 5.26 -6.50 4.44
CA ALA A 29 3.88 -6.87 4.71
C ALA A 29 3.34 -5.99 5.85
N ASN A 30 2.04 -6.13 6.15
CA ASN A 30 1.45 -5.50 7.35
C ASN A 30 2.00 -6.10 8.66
N LYS A 31 2.59 -7.31 8.58
CA LYS A 31 3.26 -8.00 9.69
C LYS A 31 4.31 -8.97 9.16
N PHE A 32 5.53 -8.91 9.69
CA PHE A 32 6.63 -9.82 9.34
C PHE A 32 7.71 -9.83 10.42
N LYS A 33 8.56 -10.87 10.43
CA LYS A 33 9.68 -11.00 11.34
C LYS A 33 10.90 -10.24 10.82
N ILE A 34 11.50 -9.43 11.67
CA ILE A 34 12.80 -8.78 11.41
C ILE A 34 13.90 -9.79 11.77
N ARG A 35 14.63 -10.27 10.78
CA ARG A 35 15.57 -11.38 10.96
C ARG A 35 16.74 -11.05 11.87
N SER A 36 17.29 -9.85 11.77
CA SER A 36 18.46 -9.40 12.56
C SER A 36 18.20 -9.32 14.05
N THR A 37 16.95 -8.98 14.45
CA THR A 37 16.59 -8.75 15.86
C THR A 37 15.61 -9.77 16.41
N GLY A 38 14.96 -10.56 15.55
CA GLY A 38 13.83 -11.44 15.91
C GLY A 38 12.54 -10.70 16.27
N LYS A 39 12.55 -9.36 16.28
CA LYS A 39 11.35 -8.54 16.51
C LYS A 39 10.32 -8.74 15.40
N ILE A 40 9.07 -8.42 15.71
CA ILE A 40 7.97 -8.47 14.75
C ILE A 40 7.58 -7.06 14.38
N TYR A 41 7.83 -6.67 13.11
CA TYR A 41 7.20 -5.50 12.53
C TYR A 41 5.69 -5.78 12.42
N SER A 42 4.88 -4.82 12.85
CA SER A 42 3.43 -4.91 12.70
C SER A 42 2.82 -3.50 12.67
N LEU A 43 1.87 -3.29 11.76
CA LEU A 43 1.11 -2.04 11.68
C LEU A 43 0.40 -1.68 13.01
N SER A 44 0.05 -2.69 13.83
CA SER A 44 -0.60 -2.49 15.13
C SER A 44 0.38 -2.25 16.30
N LYS A 45 1.70 -2.47 16.08
CA LYS A 45 2.72 -2.27 17.11
C LYS A 45 3.49 -0.98 16.88
N ASN A 46 3.20 0.04 17.68
CA ASN A 46 3.84 1.35 17.57
C ASN A 46 5.38 1.28 17.65
N GLU A 47 5.93 0.44 18.51
CA GLU A 47 7.37 0.25 18.69
C GLU A 47 8.11 -0.06 17.37
N THR A 48 7.57 -0.96 16.53
CA THR A 48 8.20 -1.33 15.26
C THR A 48 7.69 -0.52 14.09
N ARG A 49 6.40 -0.15 14.11
CA ARG A 49 5.80 0.65 13.04
C ARG A 49 6.39 2.08 12.96
N SER A 50 6.77 2.67 14.11
CA SER A 50 7.32 4.03 14.16
C SER A 50 8.85 4.08 14.14
N ASP A 51 9.51 2.94 13.98
CA ASP A 51 10.97 2.88 13.92
C ASP A 51 11.45 3.15 12.47
N PRO A 52 12.17 4.29 12.25
CA PRO A 52 12.57 4.70 10.91
C PRO A 52 13.55 3.75 10.22
N GLN A 53 14.24 2.88 10.97
CA GLN A 53 15.18 1.92 10.39
C GLN A 53 14.55 0.93 9.42
N TYR A 54 13.22 0.69 9.50
CA TYR A 54 12.51 -0.23 8.63
C TYR A 54 11.99 0.40 7.34
N TYR A 55 12.11 1.72 7.20
CA TYR A 55 11.59 2.49 6.07
C TYR A 55 12.72 2.93 5.14
N GLY A 56 12.98 2.13 4.10
CA GLY A 56 13.97 2.46 3.07
C GLY A 56 13.45 3.46 2.04
N GLY A 57 14.36 3.95 1.21
CA GLY A 57 14.03 4.93 0.17
C GLY A 57 13.81 6.34 0.69
N ASP A 58 13.34 7.22 -0.20
CA ASP A 58 13.00 8.61 0.08
C ASP A 58 11.56 8.87 -0.33
N PRO A 59 10.62 9.00 0.63
CA PRO A 59 9.24 9.30 0.27
C PRO A 59 9.11 10.71 -0.34
N ILE A 60 8.16 10.87 -1.24
CA ILE A 60 7.98 12.08 -2.06
C ILE A 60 7.87 13.36 -1.22
N TRP A 61 7.28 13.28 -0.03
CA TRP A 61 7.20 14.44 0.87
C TRP A 61 8.57 14.90 1.38
N LEU A 62 9.55 14.00 1.51
CA LEU A 62 10.92 14.36 1.89
C LEU A 62 11.75 14.78 0.67
N THR A 63 11.61 14.07 -0.46
CA THR A 63 12.28 14.40 -1.72
C THR A 63 11.93 15.83 -2.14
N ALA A 64 10.65 16.18 -2.15
CA ALA A 64 10.17 17.51 -2.50
C ALA A 64 10.61 18.56 -1.47
N ARG A 65 10.49 18.26 -0.17
CA ARG A 65 10.91 19.20 0.90
C ARG A 65 12.38 19.56 0.82
N ARG A 66 13.26 18.59 0.54
CA ARG A 66 14.72 18.83 0.40
C ARG A 66 15.04 19.74 -0.78
N GLN A 67 14.16 19.81 -1.76
CA GLN A 67 14.27 20.69 -2.94
C GLN A 67 13.46 21.98 -2.82
N GLY A 68 13.07 22.33 -1.58
CA GLY A 68 12.41 23.60 -1.28
C GLY A 68 10.88 23.61 -1.47
N VAL A 69 10.28 22.49 -1.88
CA VAL A 69 8.84 22.37 -2.06
C VAL A 69 8.17 21.97 -0.75
N LYS A 70 7.24 22.78 -0.24
CA LYS A 70 6.48 22.46 0.97
C LYS A 70 5.51 21.31 0.75
N THR A 71 5.42 20.42 1.73
CA THR A 71 4.61 19.21 1.66
C THR A 71 3.76 19.02 2.90
N ALA A 72 2.63 18.33 2.74
CA ALA A 72 1.73 17.99 3.82
C ALA A 72 1.25 16.53 3.69
N THR A 73 1.03 15.88 4.83
CA THR A 73 0.45 14.54 4.90
C THR A 73 -0.62 14.47 5.97
N VAL A 74 -1.75 13.87 5.62
CA VAL A 74 -2.87 13.61 6.55
C VAL A 74 -3.04 12.11 6.62
N TYR A 75 -2.41 11.50 7.62
CA TYR A 75 -2.47 10.06 7.92
C TYR A 75 -1.89 9.11 6.87
N TRP A 76 -1.04 9.60 5.96
CA TRP A 76 -0.38 8.71 5.01
C TRP A 76 0.56 7.73 5.73
N VAL A 77 0.58 6.46 5.29
CA VAL A 77 1.44 5.43 5.89
C VAL A 77 2.92 5.85 5.84
N GLY A 78 3.59 5.78 6.99
CA GLY A 78 4.99 6.17 7.15
C GLY A 78 5.23 7.67 7.32
N SER A 79 4.22 8.53 7.13
CA SER A 79 4.42 9.98 7.25
C SER A 79 4.50 10.49 8.69
N ASP A 80 4.11 9.66 9.64
CA ASP A 80 4.26 9.91 11.09
C ASP A 80 5.54 9.25 11.67
N VAL A 81 6.44 8.79 10.80
CA VAL A 81 7.76 8.24 11.15
C VAL A 81 8.85 9.22 10.73
N PRO A 82 9.87 9.48 11.58
CA PRO A 82 10.99 10.39 11.24
C PRO A 82 11.97 9.75 10.26
N ILE A 83 11.50 9.40 9.08
CA ILE A 83 12.29 8.73 8.04
C ILE A 83 13.49 9.61 7.68
N LYS A 84 14.71 9.04 7.79
CA LYS A 84 15.97 9.78 7.60
C LYS A 84 15.99 11.12 8.37
N GLY A 85 15.40 11.14 9.56
CA GLY A 85 15.33 12.30 10.44
C GLY A 85 14.33 13.39 10.02
N GLY A 86 13.42 13.12 9.07
CA GLY A 86 12.52 14.14 8.53
C GLY A 86 11.06 13.72 8.49
N TYR A 87 10.20 14.76 8.45
CA TYR A 87 8.76 14.68 8.22
C TYR A 87 8.36 15.60 7.07
N ALA A 88 7.12 15.53 6.60
CA ALA A 88 6.53 16.62 5.79
C ALA A 88 6.54 17.94 6.58
N ASN A 89 6.35 19.09 5.91
CA ASN A 89 6.25 20.40 6.62
C ASN A 89 5.03 20.45 7.54
N TYR A 90 3.93 19.83 7.11
CA TYR A 90 2.70 19.62 7.88
C TYR A 90 2.37 18.13 7.86
N TRP A 91 2.09 17.56 9.01
CA TRP A 91 1.73 16.14 9.10
C TRP A 91 0.81 15.86 10.28
N LYS A 92 0.00 14.81 10.14
CA LYS A 92 -0.89 14.32 11.20
C LYS A 92 -0.46 12.93 11.63
N ASN A 93 -0.27 12.76 12.94
CA ASN A 93 0.10 11.48 13.52
C ASN A 93 -1.14 10.58 13.65
N TYR A 94 -1.13 9.43 12.98
CA TYR A 94 -2.21 8.44 13.02
C TYR A 94 -2.43 7.83 14.41
N GLN A 95 -1.44 7.95 15.32
CA GLN A 95 -1.56 7.46 16.71
C GLN A 95 -2.27 8.45 17.63
N THR A 96 -2.39 9.71 17.24
CA THR A 96 -3.11 10.71 18.05
C THR A 96 -4.61 10.45 17.96
N LYS A 97 -5.24 10.19 19.10
CA LYS A 97 -6.69 9.93 19.21
C LYS A 97 -7.42 11.12 19.85
N PRO A 98 -8.68 11.38 19.48
CA PRO A 98 -9.39 10.72 18.38
C PRO A 98 -8.80 11.06 17.02
N LEU A 99 -8.96 10.14 16.04
CA LEU A 99 -8.65 10.46 14.63
C LEU A 99 -9.64 11.49 14.11
N LEU A 100 -9.18 12.34 13.19
CA LEU A 100 -10.06 13.20 12.42
C LEU A 100 -11.08 12.33 11.66
N THR A 101 -12.34 12.72 11.72
CA THR A 101 -13.37 12.20 10.83
C THR A 101 -13.04 12.49 9.37
N PHE A 102 -13.72 11.87 8.43
CA PHE A 102 -13.46 12.12 7.00
C PHE A 102 -13.74 13.57 6.61
N ASP A 103 -14.81 14.18 7.15
CA ASP A 103 -15.11 15.59 6.95
C ASP A 103 -14.01 16.51 7.51
N GLU A 104 -13.50 16.19 8.69
CA GLU A 104 -12.40 16.94 9.29
C GLU A 104 -11.10 16.79 8.48
N ARG A 105 -10.82 15.60 7.88
CA ARG A 105 -9.67 15.42 6.96
C ARG A 105 -9.83 16.29 5.71
N VAL A 106 -11.03 16.32 5.14
CA VAL A 106 -11.36 17.23 4.02
C VAL A 106 -11.15 18.68 4.42
N ASN A 107 -11.63 19.09 5.60
CA ASN A 107 -11.43 20.43 6.12
C ASN A 107 -9.95 20.77 6.30
N GLU A 108 -9.16 19.82 6.80
CA GLU A 108 -7.71 20.00 6.97
C GLU A 108 -6.99 20.16 5.62
N VAL A 109 -7.35 19.37 4.59
CA VAL A 109 -6.79 19.53 3.23
C VAL A 109 -7.09 20.92 2.69
N VAL A 110 -8.35 21.39 2.79
CA VAL A 110 -8.74 22.72 2.32
C VAL A 110 -8.02 23.81 3.13
N ARG A 111 -7.91 23.67 4.45
CA ARG A 111 -7.17 24.60 5.31
C ARG A 111 -5.71 24.73 4.86
N LEU A 112 -5.03 23.62 4.62
CA LEU A 112 -3.65 23.57 4.17
C LEU A 112 -3.48 24.29 2.81
N LEU A 113 -4.37 24.03 1.87
CA LEU A 113 -4.35 24.66 0.56
C LEU A 113 -4.76 26.14 0.60
N SER A 114 -5.44 26.60 1.66
CA SER A 114 -5.82 28.01 1.84
C SER A 114 -4.75 28.86 2.53
N LEU A 115 -3.63 28.28 2.93
CA LEU A 115 -2.53 29.04 3.53
C LEU A 115 -1.96 30.06 2.55
N PRO A 116 -1.36 31.16 3.04
CA PRO A 116 -0.59 32.08 2.20
C PRO A 116 0.45 31.31 1.37
N GLU A 117 0.77 31.81 0.19
CA GLU A 117 1.67 31.13 -0.75
C GLU A 117 3.01 30.72 -0.12
N ALA A 118 3.59 31.59 0.70
CA ALA A 118 4.83 31.32 1.40
C ALA A 118 4.76 30.14 2.41
N GLU A 119 3.56 29.75 2.84
CA GLU A 119 3.34 28.66 3.82
C GLU A 119 2.64 27.45 3.20
N ARG A 120 1.92 27.68 2.08
CA ARG A 120 1.08 26.65 1.44
C ARG A 120 1.90 25.46 0.94
N PRO A 121 1.50 24.21 1.29
CA PRO A 121 2.10 23.02 0.71
C PRO A 121 1.69 22.87 -0.76
N HIS A 122 2.63 22.49 -1.62
CA HIS A 122 2.38 22.16 -3.02
C HIS A 122 2.03 20.68 -3.21
N LEU A 123 2.27 19.85 -2.23
CA LEU A 123 1.82 18.47 -2.17
C LEU A 123 1.03 18.24 -0.89
N VAL A 124 -0.18 17.70 -1.01
CA VAL A 124 -0.98 17.21 0.12
C VAL A 124 -1.37 15.77 -0.16
N MET A 125 -0.93 14.83 0.68
CA MET A 125 -1.31 13.43 0.63
C MET A 125 -2.25 13.11 1.78
N ALA A 126 -3.46 12.64 1.48
CA ALA A 126 -4.48 12.32 2.47
C ALA A 126 -4.95 10.87 2.33
N TYR A 127 -5.20 10.20 3.45
CA TYR A 127 -5.64 8.82 3.52
C TYR A 127 -7.03 8.72 4.13
N PHE A 128 -7.84 7.81 3.56
CA PHE A 128 -9.16 7.42 4.01
C PHE A 128 -9.23 5.90 4.04
N GLU A 129 -9.69 5.33 5.16
CA GLU A 129 -9.69 3.87 5.37
C GLU A 129 -10.80 3.14 4.61
N GLU A 130 -11.85 3.86 4.19
CA GLU A 130 -12.92 3.29 3.38
C GLU A 130 -12.57 3.35 1.88
N PRO A 131 -13.07 2.42 1.08
CA PRO A 131 -14.07 1.38 1.38
C PRO A 131 -13.49 0.05 1.89
N ASP A 132 -12.23 -0.01 2.30
CA ASP A 132 -11.55 -1.24 2.71
C ASP A 132 -12.26 -1.95 3.87
N HIS A 133 -12.59 -1.24 4.94
CA HIS A 133 -13.33 -1.81 6.07
C HIS A 133 -14.69 -2.37 5.66
N ALA A 134 -15.43 -1.65 4.82
CA ALA A 134 -16.70 -2.15 4.29
C ALA A 134 -16.50 -3.41 3.45
N GLY A 135 -15.44 -3.46 2.63
CA GLY A 135 -15.06 -4.62 1.84
C GLY A 135 -14.72 -5.85 2.67
N HIS A 136 -13.94 -5.69 3.72
CA HIS A 136 -13.61 -6.76 4.66
C HIS A 136 -14.85 -7.32 5.35
N ASN A 137 -15.70 -6.46 5.88
CA ASN A 137 -16.83 -6.86 6.71
C ASN A 137 -18.02 -7.40 5.90
N ASN A 138 -18.24 -6.88 4.70
CA ASN A 138 -19.45 -7.15 3.92
C ASN A 138 -19.14 -7.87 2.58
N GLY A 139 -17.87 -7.92 2.16
CA GLY A 139 -17.46 -8.37 0.83
C GLY A 139 -17.39 -7.23 -0.20
N PRO A 140 -16.63 -7.39 -1.29
CA PRO A 140 -16.29 -6.30 -2.23
C PRO A 140 -17.47 -5.77 -3.03
N VAL A 141 -18.47 -6.62 -3.35
CA VAL A 141 -19.57 -6.26 -4.27
C VAL A 141 -20.92 -6.37 -3.55
N THR A 142 -21.11 -5.57 -2.51
CA THR A 142 -22.36 -5.56 -1.76
C THR A 142 -22.98 -4.16 -1.73
N ARG A 143 -24.25 -4.09 -1.32
CA ARG A 143 -24.93 -2.81 -1.11
C ARG A 143 -24.25 -1.96 -0.03
N ALA A 144 -23.72 -2.59 1.01
CA ALA A 144 -22.99 -1.90 2.09
C ALA A 144 -21.69 -1.28 1.58
N THR A 145 -20.87 -2.06 0.87
CA THR A 145 -19.61 -1.57 0.28
C THR A 145 -19.86 -0.50 -0.78
N ARG A 146 -20.90 -0.66 -1.62
CA ARG A 146 -21.32 0.37 -2.58
C ARG A 146 -21.66 1.68 -1.89
N ARG A 147 -22.44 1.65 -0.80
CA ARG A 147 -22.79 2.87 -0.03
C ARG A 147 -21.55 3.56 0.55
N SER A 148 -20.57 2.79 1.01
CA SER A 148 -19.29 3.34 1.48
C SER A 148 -18.54 4.07 0.36
N ILE A 149 -18.50 3.47 -0.84
CA ILE A 149 -17.91 4.09 -2.03
C ILE A 149 -18.65 5.37 -2.42
N GLU A 150 -19.98 5.33 -2.49
CA GLU A 150 -20.83 6.48 -2.85
C GLU A 150 -20.69 7.63 -1.84
N HIS A 151 -20.56 7.31 -0.56
CA HIS A 151 -20.32 8.30 0.49
C HIS A 151 -18.93 8.97 0.30
N LEU A 152 -17.88 8.17 0.09
CA LEU A 152 -16.53 8.69 -0.13
C LEU A 152 -16.45 9.50 -1.43
N ASP A 153 -17.10 9.05 -2.50
CA ASP A 153 -17.17 9.79 -3.78
C ASP A 153 -17.82 11.16 -3.60
N SER A 154 -18.94 11.21 -2.86
CA SER A 154 -19.62 12.48 -2.52
C SER A 154 -18.71 13.43 -1.74
N LEU A 155 -17.96 12.89 -0.76
CA LEU A 155 -17.00 13.63 0.05
C LEU A 155 -15.86 14.22 -0.80
N LEU A 156 -15.25 13.38 -1.66
CA LEU A 156 -14.16 13.78 -2.55
C LEU A 156 -14.63 14.77 -3.63
N SER A 157 -15.85 14.61 -4.14
CA SER A 157 -16.47 15.58 -5.05
C SER A 157 -16.69 16.94 -4.37
N GLY A 158 -17.08 16.91 -3.08
CA GLY A 158 -17.17 18.10 -2.24
C GLY A 158 -15.81 18.78 -2.03
N LEU A 159 -14.78 17.98 -1.75
CA LEU A 159 -13.40 18.46 -1.63
C LEU A 159 -12.93 19.11 -2.91
N TRP A 160 -13.12 18.48 -4.07
CA TRP A 160 -12.72 19.01 -5.36
C TRP A 160 -13.39 20.36 -5.66
N ARG A 161 -14.70 20.48 -5.43
CA ARG A 161 -15.41 21.77 -5.61
C ARG A 161 -14.84 22.88 -4.73
N ARG A 162 -14.48 22.57 -3.47
CA ARG A 162 -13.87 23.52 -2.54
C ARG A 162 -12.46 23.93 -2.99
N ILE A 163 -11.67 22.99 -3.51
CA ILE A 163 -10.35 23.29 -4.10
C ILE A 163 -10.51 24.22 -5.29
N GLN A 164 -11.44 23.94 -6.21
CA GLN A 164 -11.67 24.78 -7.40
C GLN A 164 -12.15 26.19 -7.04
N ALA A 165 -12.77 26.40 -5.89
CA ALA A 165 -13.19 27.71 -5.40
C ALA A 165 -12.02 28.54 -4.81
N LEU A 166 -10.83 27.97 -4.60
CA LEU A 166 -9.66 28.71 -4.14
C LEU A 166 -9.11 29.59 -5.28
N PRO A 167 -8.47 30.74 -4.97
CA PRO A 167 -7.91 31.65 -6.00
C PRO A 167 -6.94 30.95 -6.98
N HIS A 168 -6.25 29.92 -6.54
CA HIS A 168 -5.30 29.11 -7.33
C HIS A 168 -5.87 27.72 -7.67
N GLY A 169 -7.16 27.47 -7.47
CA GLY A 169 -7.79 26.14 -7.66
C GLY A 169 -7.60 25.58 -9.06
N SER A 170 -7.57 26.45 -10.10
CA SER A 170 -7.30 26.04 -11.48
C SER A 170 -5.88 25.49 -11.71
N GLN A 171 -4.95 25.72 -10.79
CA GLN A 171 -3.57 25.24 -10.86
C GLN A 171 -3.38 23.90 -10.12
N VAL A 172 -4.42 23.38 -9.48
CA VAL A 172 -4.34 22.17 -8.66
C VAL A 172 -4.61 20.92 -9.49
N ASN A 173 -3.69 19.97 -9.44
CA ASN A 173 -3.93 18.60 -9.87
C ASN A 173 -4.52 17.79 -8.71
N PHE A 174 -5.57 17.04 -8.96
CA PHE A 174 -6.25 16.20 -7.98
C PHE A 174 -6.22 14.75 -8.43
N ILE A 175 -5.59 13.90 -7.64
CA ILE A 175 -5.41 12.47 -7.92
C ILE A 175 -6.13 11.66 -6.83
N VAL A 176 -6.95 10.70 -7.25
CA VAL A 176 -7.61 9.72 -6.38
C VAL A 176 -7.21 8.33 -6.83
N THR A 177 -6.67 7.55 -5.89
CA THR A 177 -6.30 6.16 -6.15
C THR A 177 -6.45 5.31 -4.89
N GLY A 178 -6.46 3.99 -5.05
CA GLY A 178 -6.35 3.05 -3.96
C GLY A 178 -4.95 2.42 -3.88
N ASP A 179 -4.71 1.68 -2.85
CA ASP A 179 -3.48 0.93 -2.58
C ASP A 179 -3.57 -0.52 -3.06
N HIS A 180 -4.74 -1.11 -3.04
CA HIS A 180 -5.06 -2.46 -3.53
C HIS A 180 -6.55 -2.61 -3.81
N GLY A 181 -6.91 -3.68 -4.50
CA GLY A 181 -8.30 -4.10 -4.67
C GLY A 181 -8.79 -4.99 -3.53
N MET A 182 -9.86 -5.76 -3.78
CA MET A 182 -10.51 -6.60 -2.78
C MET A 182 -11.18 -7.80 -3.49
N THR A 183 -11.02 -9.00 -2.95
CA THR A 183 -11.71 -10.21 -3.42
C THR A 183 -12.56 -10.85 -2.34
N TRP A 184 -13.52 -11.67 -2.75
CA TRP A 184 -14.32 -12.47 -1.84
C TRP A 184 -13.50 -13.57 -1.18
N LEU A 185 -13.71 -13.78 0.12
CA LEU A 185 -13.24 -14.95 0.84
C LEU A 185 -14.37 -15.96 1.05
N SER A 186 -13.99 -17.22 1.13
CA SER A 186 -14.92 -18.31 1.44
C SER A 186 -14.38 -19.13 2.62
N ARG A 187 -15.25 -19.41 3.59
CA ARG A 187 -14.92 -20.31 4.72
C ARG A 187 -14.61 -21.76 4.29
N TYR A 188 -15.00 -22.11 3.06
CA TYR A 188 -14.77 -23.44 2.49
C TYR A 188 -13.46 -23.53 1.69
N ARG A 189 -12.89 -22.39 1.30
CA ARG A 189 -11.59 -22.30 0.61
C ARG A 189 -10.47 -22.09 1.62
N LEU A 190 -10.22 -23.15 2.42
CA LEU A 190 -9.29 -23.12 3.53
C LEU A 190 -8.23 -24.22 3.38
N ILE A 191 -6.97 -23.82 3.40
CA ILE A 191 -5.81 -24.73 3.45
C ILE A 191 -5.21 -24.60 4.85
N ARG A 192 -5.27 -25.69 5.62
CA ARG A 192 -4.73 -25.68 7.00
C ARG A 192 -3.27 -26.09 7.00
N PRO A 193 -2.36 -25.20 7.45
CA PRO A 193 -0.93 -25.50 7.56
C PRO A 193 -0.65 -26.81 8.31
N SER A 194 -1.34 -27.09 9.41
CA SER A 194 -1.15 -28.28 10.26
C SER A 194 -1.40 -29.62 9.55
N TYR A 195 -2.09 -29.62 8.41
CA TYR A 195 -2.28 -30.85 7.62
C TYR A 195 -1.05 -31.23 6.78
N TYR A 196 -0.15 -30.27 6.53
CA TYR A 196 0.97 -30.43 5.61
C TYR A 196 2.32 -30.20 6.28
N LEU A 197 2.37 -29.36 7.33
CA LEU A 197 3.58 -28.95 8.00
C LEU A 197 3.71 -29.58 9.37
N LYS A 198 4.91 -30.03 9.71
CA LYS A 198 5.21 -30.52 11.06
C LYS A 198 5.59 -29.34 11.97
N ASP A 199 5.14 -29.39 13.23
CA ASP A 199 5.45 -28.34 14.22
C ASP A 199 6.95 -28.13 14.42
N GLU A 200 7.75 -29.20 14.28
CA GLU A 200 9.21 -29.10 14.39
C GLU A 200 9.88 -28.35 13.25
N TRP A 201 9.21 -28.17 12.12
CA TRP A 201 9.74 -27.47 10.96
C TRP A 201 9.54 -25.94 11.05
N VAL A 202 8.43 -25.51 11.65
CA VAL A 202 7.94 -24.15 11.61
C VAL A 202 8.13 -23.45 12.94
N GLU A 203 8.80 -22.30 12.93
CA GLU A 203 8.87 -21.40 14.07
C GLU A 203 7.61 -20.54 14.15
N ARG A 204 7.22 -19.96 13.00
CA ARG A 204 6.03 -19.10 12.90
C ARG A 204 5.53 -18.95 11.48
N ILE A 205 4.26 -18.60 11.37
CA ILE A 205 3.60 -18.15 10.13
C ILE A 205 3.01 -16.78 10.39
N ASP A 206 3.32 -15.80 9.53
CA ASP A 206 2.74 -14.47 9.55
C ASP A 206 1.89 -14.24 8.30
N GLY A 207 0.65 -13.78 8.50
CA GLY A 207 -0.30 -13.56 7.40
C GLY A 207 -0.91 -14.84 6.84
N ASP A 208 -1.86 -14.67 5.94
CA ASP A 208 -2.67 -15.73 5.33
C ASP A 208 -2.58 -15.69 3.79
N TYR A 209 -2.36 -14.51 3.21
CA TYR A 209 -2.26 -14.24 1.76
C TYR A 209 -1.45 -12.95 1.51
N PRO A 210 -0.16 -13.05 1.20
CA PRO A 210 0.67 -14.24 1.34
C PRO A 210 0.91 -14.59 2.80
N ALA A 211 1.20 -15.86 3.06
CA ALA A 211 1.73 -16.30 4.34
C ALA A 211 3.26 -16.33 4.28
N LEU A 212 3.89 -15.85 5.35
CA LEU A 212 5.33 -15.74 5.50
C LEU A 212 5.79 -16.75 6.56
N ILE A 213 6.45 -17.81 6.14
CA ILE A 213 6.88 -18.89 7.04
C ILE A 213 8.34 -18.70 7.43
N THR A 214 8.60 -18.61 8.73
CA THR A 214 9.93 -18.73 9.31
C THR A 214 10.17 -20.17 9.71
N ALA A 215 11.18 -20.79 9.14
CA ALA A 215 11.57 -22.16 9.51
C ALA A 215 12.28 -22.17 10.87
N ARG A 216 12.04 -23.19 11.67
CA ARG A 216 12.70 -23.36 12.98
C ARG A 216 14.21 -23.59 12.83
N LYS A 217 14.62 -24.24 11.74
CA LYS A 217 16.03 -24.46 11.36
C LYS A 217 16.16 -24.37 9.84
N PRO A 218 17.29 -23.88 9.30
CA PRO A 218 17.49 -23.76 7.84
C PRO A 218 17.29 -25.08 7.09
N LYS A 219 17.65 -26.21 7.67
CA LYS A 219 17.51 -27.54 7.06
C LYS A 219 16.05 -27.94 6.75
N TYR A 220 15.06 -27.30 7.38
CA TYR A 220 13.64 -27.60 7.15
C TYR A 220 13.01 -26.80 6.02
N VAL A 221 13.70 -25.82 5.45
CA VAL A 221 13.16 -24.96 4.38
C VAL A 221 12.75 -25.80 3.17
N ASP A 222 13.60 -26.73 2.75
CA ASP A 222 13.32 -27.63 1.62
C ASP A 222 12.14 -28.57 1.90
N ASP A 223 12.04 -29.08 3.12
CA ASP A 223 10.93 -29.95 3.52
C ASP A 223 9.60 -29.21 3.53
N ILE A 224 9.60 -27.95 4.03
CA ILE A 224 8.42 -27.07 4.03
C ILE A 224 7.96 -26.80 2.60
N VAL A 225 8.87 -26.39 1.72
CA VAL A 225 8.52 -26.07 0.32
C VAL A 225 8.00 -27.32 -0.38
N ARG A 226 8.68 -28.46 -0.27
CA ARG A 226 8.26 -29.72 -0.90
C ARG A 226 6.86 -30.16 -0.42
N ALA A 227 6.57 -30.03 0.87
CA ALA A 227 5.27 -30.38 1.43
C ALA A 227 4.14 -29.47 0.92
N LEU A 228 4.45 -28.22 0.57
CA LEU A 228 3.45 -27.25 0.12
C LEU A 228 3.29 -27.17 -1.40
N GLN A 229 4.29 -27.57 -2.19
CA GLN A 229 4.23 -27.53 -3.66
C GLN A 229 3.15 -28.46 -4.25
N GLU A 230 2.84 -29.52 -3.57
CA GLU A 230 1.82 -30.49 -4.01
C GLU A 230 0.41 -30.14 -3.50
N VAL A 231 0.26 -29.04 -2.75
CA VAL A 231 -1.05 -28.64 -2.20
C VAL A 231 -1.83 -27.88 -3.25
N PRO A 232 -3.02 -28.34 -3.64
CA PRO A 232 -3.86 -27.63 -4.60
C PRO A 232 -4.18 -26.20 -4.14
N HIS A 233 -4.26 -25.27 -5.09
CA HIS A 233 -4.56 -23.86 -4.83
C HIS A 233 -3.52 -23.13 -4.00
N LEU A 234 -2.26 -23.60 -4.02
CA LEU A 234 -1.17 -23.01 -3.27
C LEU A 234 0.10 -22.96 -4.11
N ARG A 235 0.84 -21.89 -3.98
CA ARG A 235 2.19 -21.75 -4.51
C ARG A 235 3.14 -21.43 -3.34
N ALA A 236 4.28 -22.09 -3.29
CA ALA A 236 5.27 -21.90 -2.23
C ALA A 236 6.67 -21.80 -2.84
N TRP A 237 7.46 -20.84 -2.34
CA TRP A 237 8.81 -20.60 -2.81
C TRP A 237 9.75 -20.31 -1.64
N LYS A 238 10.98 -20.72 -1.76
CA LYS A 238 12.04 -20.25 -0.88
C LYS A 238 12.31 -18.77 -1.11
N ARG A 239 12.82 -18.11 -0.10
CA ARG A 239 13.39 -16.77 -0.24
C ARG A 239 14.41 -16.74 -1.36
N GLY A 240 14.32 -15.76 -2.25
CA GLY A 240 15.20 -15.60 -3.42
C GLY A 240 14.80 -16.43 -4.65
N GLU A 241 13.79 -17.31 -4.55
CA GLU A 241 13.33 -18.16 -5.66
C GLU A 241 11.92 -17.77 -6.17
N LEU A 242 11.38 -16.64 -5.72
CA LEU A 242 10.08 -16.17 -6.19
C LEU A 242 10.15 -15.74 -7.66
N PRO A 243 9.07 -15.90 -8.43
CA PRO A 243 8.99 -15.41 -9.80
C PRO A 243 9.30 -13.90 -9.89
N SER A 244 10.13 -13.53 -10.86
CA SER A 244 10.65 -12.16 -11.00
C SER A 244 9.55 -11.10 -11.15
N TYR A 245 8.39 -11.46 -11.73
CA TYR A 245 7.28 -10.53 -11.91
C TYR A 245 6.66 -10.05 -10.59
N LEU A 246 6.88 -10.78 -9.49
CA LEU A 246 6.40 -10.38 -8.15
C LEU A 246 7.26 -9.24 -7.57
N HIS A 247 8.47 -9.01 -8.04
CA HIS A 247 9.43 -8.05 -7.49
C HIS A 247 9.55 -8.15 -5.96
N TYR A 248 9.63 -9.39 -5.46
CA TYR A 248 9.56 -9.71 -4.04
C TYR A 248 10.35 -10.97 -3.72
N GLY A 249 10.93 -11.01 -2.52
CA GLY A 249 11.57 -12.23 -2.02
C GLY A 249 13.08 -12.13 -1.83
N THR A 250 13.73 -11.03 -2.15
CA THR A 250 15.20 -10.86 -2.06
C THR A 250 15.63 -10.01 -0.86
N HIS A 251 14.73 -9.25 -0.26
CA HIS A 251 15.04 -8.45 0.93
C HIS A 251 15.49 -9.33 2.11
N GLU A 252 16.44 -8.83 2.91
CA GLU A 252 17.02 -9.57 4.04
C GLU A 252 15.97 -10.08 5.06
N ASN A 253 14.90 -9.32 5.28
CA ASN A 253 13.80 -9.66 6.17
C ASN A 253 12.69 -10.51 5.53
N THR A 254 12.82 -10.88 4.26
CA THR A 254 11.87 -11.83 3.66
C THR A 254 11.94 -13.17 4.41
N ALA A 255 10.78 -13.75 4.70
CA ALA A 255 10.66 -15.03 5.37
C ALA A 255 11.37 -16.16 4.59
N ASP A 256 11.67 -17.26 5.26
CA ASP A 256 12.38 -18.38 4.63
C ASP A 256 11.57 -19.03 3.51
N VAL A 257 10.23 -19.07 3.68
CA VAL A 257 9.30 -19.52 2.64
C VAL A 257 8.15 -18.51 2.53
N VAL A 258 7.80 -18.16 1.30
CA VAL A 258 6.65 -17.34 0.96
C VAL A 258 5.59 -18.24 0.32
N VAL A 259 4.39 -18.19 0.87
CA VAL A 259 3.26 -19.02 0.45
C VAL A 259 2.14 -18.13 -0.05
N LEU A 260 1.70 -18.37 -1.28
CA LEU A 260 0.64 -17.60 -1.92
C LEU A 260 -0.51 -18.52 -2.33
N PRO A 261 -1.65 -18.47 -1.61
CA PRO A 261 -2.84 -19.18 -2.04
C PRO A 261 -3.47 -18.53 -3.29
N ASP A 262 -4.23 -19.32 -4.03
CA ASP A 262 -5.06 -18.81 -5.11
C ASP A 262 -6.08 -17.78 -4.60
N VAL A 263 -6.53 -16.90 -5.49
CA VAL A 263 -7.46 -15.81 -5.14
C VAL A 263 -8.71 -16.36 -4.44
N GLY A 264 -9.01 -15.79 -3.29
CA GLY A 264 -10.15 -16.19 -2.45
C GLY A 264 -9.92 -17.43 -1.58
N TRP A 265 -8.73 -18.05 -1.63
CA TRP A 265 -8.30 -19.11 -0.71
C TRP A 265 -7.54 -18.52 0.49
N THR A 266 -7.61 -19.19 1.62
CA THR A 266 -6.94 -18.79 2.87
C THR A 266 -6.00 -19.89 3.33
N PHE A 267 -4.75 -19.53 3.62
CA PHE A 267 -3.77 -20.43 4.24
C PHE A 267 -3.68 -20.11 5.73
N ALA A 268 -4.52 -20.77 6.54
CA ALA A 268 -4.63 -20.53 7.98
C ALA A 268 -5.26 -21.73 8.71
N GLU A 269 -5.07 -21.82 10.02
CA GLU A 269 -5.69 -22.89 10.84
C GLU A 269 -7.21 -22.72 10.97
N LYS A 270 -7.71 -21.49 10.88
CA LYS A 270 -9.13 -21.19 11.04
C LYS A 270 -9.69 -20.53 9.80
N ALA A 271 -10.93 -20.82 9.49
CA ALA A 271 -11.64 -20.16 8.41
C ALA A 271 -11.74 -18.63 8.68
N PRO A 272 -11.68 -17.80 7.62
CA PRO A 272 -11.81 -16.38 7.76
C PRO A 272 -13.18 -16.01 8.35
N THR A 273 -13.19 -14.98 9.20
CA THR A 273 -14.42 -14.37 9.74
C THR A 273 -14.86 -13.17 8.94
N ILE A 274 -13.96 -12.59 8.13
CA ILE A 274 -14.24 -11.50 7.18
C ILE A 274 -14.69 -12.06 5.84
N LEU A 275 -15.43 -11.29 5.07
CA LEU A 275 -16.02 -11.72 3.80
C LEU A 275 -15.20 -11.30 2.58
N GLY A 276 -14.37 -10.29 2.71
CA GLY A 276 -13.45 -9.85 1.66
C GLY A 276 -12.04 -9.66 2.19
N SER A 277 -11.06 -9.83 1.31
CA SER A 277 -9.66 -9.53 1.62
C SER A 277 -8.82 -9.26 0.37
N HIS A 278 -7.56 -8.95 0.62
CA HIS A 278 -6.55 -8.56 -0.37
C HIS A 278 -5.17 -9.07 0.05
N GLY A 279 -4.16 -8.94 -0.81
CA GLY A 279 -2.80 -9.44 -0.57
C GLY A 279 -2.41 -10.58 -1.49
N PHE A 280 -3.30 -10.97 -2.38
CA PHE A 280 -3.09 -11.99 -3.41
C PHE A 280 -2.16 -11.50 -4.52
N ASP A 281 -2.00 -12.33 -5.55
CA ASP A 281 -1.23 -11.97 -6.73
C ASP A 281 -1.72 -10.64 -7.31
N HIS A 282 -0.82 -9.68 -7.41
CA HIS A 282 -1.13 -8.31 -7.81
C HIS A 282 -1.57 -8.18 -9.27
N THR A 283 -1.33 -9.21 -10.09
CA THR A 283 -1.78 -9.28 -11.48
C THR A 283 -3.24 -9.72 -11.61
N CYS A 284 -3.84 -10.21 -10.52
CA CYS A 284 -5.25 -10.57 -10.49
C CYS A 284 -6.14 -9.33 -10.63
N SER A 285 -7.20 -9.45 -11.45
CA SER A 285 -8.16 -8.35 -11.68
C SER A 285 -8.77 -7.78 -10.39
N ASP A 286 -9.02 -8.65 -9.39
CA ASP A 286 -9.59 -8.24 -8.11
C ASP A 286 -8.65 -7.37 -7.26
N MET A 287 -7.34 -7.43 -7.55
CA MET A 287 -6.33 -6.62 -6.86
C MET A 287 -6.06 -5.28 -7.54
N LEU A 288 -6.51 -5.10 -8.78
CA LEU A 288 -6.34 -3.85 -9.51
C LEU A 288 -7.09 -2.69 -8.86
N VAL A 289 -6.57 -1.49 -9.02
CA VAL A 289 -7.07 -0.28 -8.37
C VAL A 289 -7.48 0.77 -9.39
N ALA A 290 -8.52 1.53 -9.05
CA ALA A 290 -8.86 2.72 -9.80
C ALA A 290 -7.79 3.79 -9.63
N PHE A 291 -7.46 4.48 -10.72
CA PHE A 291 -6.67 5.72 -10.71
C PHE A 291 -7.47 6.77 -11.47
N ARG A 292 -7.69 7.91 -10.85
CA ARG A 292 -8.40 9.05 -11.41
C ARG A 292 -7.57 10.30 -11.16
N ALA A 293 -7.43 11.11 -12.20
CA ALA A 293 -6.70 12.36 -12.10
C ALA A 293 -7.42 13.46 -12.89
N VAL A 294 -7.43 14.65 -12.35
CA VAL A 294 -7.98 15.86 -12.99
C VAL A 294 -7.13 17.05 -12.60
N GLY A 295 -6.98 17.99 -13.49
CA GLY A 295 -6.22 19.22 -13.26
C GLY A 295 -5.55 19.72 -14.52
N PRO A 296 -4.75 20.80 -14.40
CA PRO A 296 -4.17 21.48 -15.57
C PRO A 296 -3.20 20.60 -16.36
N ASP A 297 -2.49 19.69 -15.70
CA ASP A 297 -1.46 18.86 -16.36
C ASP A 297 -1.98 17.55 -16.92
N PHE A 298 -3.24 17.16 -16.60
CA PHE A 298 -3.84 15.91 -17.09
C PHE A 298 -4.71 16.14 -18.33
N LYS A 299 -4.67 15.20 -19.27
CA LYS A 299 -5.58 15.14 -20.41
C LYS A 299 -7.02 14.97 -19.94
N GLN A 300 -7.94 15.72 -20.52
CA GLN A 300 -9.38 15.62 -20.24
C GLN A 300 -10.00 14.48 -21.05
N GLY A 301 -10.90 13.72 -20.43
CA GLY A 301 -11.61 12.62 -21.08
C GLY A 301 -10.73 11.45 -21.51
N TYR A 302 -9.49 11.42 -21.06
CA TYR A 302 -8.55 10.35 -21.39
C TYR A 302 -8.86 9.09 -20.58
N VAL A 303 -8.96 7.97 -21.27
CA VAL A 303 -9.10 6.63 -20.69
C VAL A 303 -7.93 5.79 -21.18
N ARG A 304 -7.21 5.19 -20.24
CA ARG A 304 -6.10 4.30 -20.54
C ARG A 304 -6.57 2.85 -20.51
N ASP A 305 -6.35 2.12 -21.58
CA ASP A 305 -6.76 0.71 -21.70
C ASP A 305 -5.78 -0.26 -21.04
N GLN A 306 -4.52 0.15 -20.88
CA GLN A 306 -3.48 -0.68 -20.27
C GLN A 306 -3.22 -0.27 -18.82
N TYR A 307 -2.96 -1.24 -17.96
CA TYR A 307 -2.55 -1.00 -16.58
C TYR A 307 -1.12 -0.46 -16.54
N PHE A 308 -0.85 0.39 -15.56
CA PHE A 308 0.50 0.82 -15.20
C PHE A 308 0.80 0.43 -13.76
N ARG A 309 2.08 0.29 -13.43
CA ARG A 309 2.56 -0.12 -12.11
C ARG A 309 2.48 1.05 -11.13
N ASN A 310 2.05 0.78 -9.89
CA ASN A 310 1.92 1.83 -8.86
C ASN A 310 3.24 2.51 -8.47
N VAL A 311 4.39 1.86 -8.68
CA VAL A 311 5.72 2.47 -8.52
C VAL A 311 5.89 3.72 -9.41
N CYS A 312 5.17 3.81 -10.52
CA CYS A 312 5.23 4.95 -11.44
C CYS A 312 4.52 6.22 -10.92
N VAL A 313 3.74 6.11 -9.85
CA VAL A 313 3.10 7.29 -9.23
C VAL A 313 4.14 8.23 -8.62
N TYR A 314 5.21 7.71 -8.05
CA TYR A 314 6.27 8.53 -7.46
C TYR A 314 6.97 9.43 -8.50
N PRO A 315 7.53 8.92 -9.63
CA PRO A 315 8.11 9.81 -10.65
C PRO A 315 7.07 10.70 -11.31
N LEU A 316 5.78 10.31 -11.40
CA LEU A 316 4.70 11.19 -11.84
C LEU A 316 4.54 12.37 -10.88
N LEU A 317 4.48 12.14 -9.57
CA LEU A 317 4.37 13.21 -8.57
C LEU A 317 5.62 14.11 -8.59
N ALA A 318 6.82 13.55 -8.72
CA ALA A 318 8.05 14.33 -8.84
C ALA A 318 8.02 15.26 -10.05
N HIS A 319 7.58 14.75 -11.20
CA HIS A 319 7.40 15.55 -12.42
C HIS A 319 6.40 16.70 -12.22
N LEU A 320 5.21 16.42 -11.67
CA LEU A 320 4.17 17.44 -11.40
C LEU A 320 4.64 18.51 -10.40
N LEU A 321 5.54 18.16 -9.50
CA LEU A 321 6.12 19.09 -8.51
C LEU A 321 7.36 19.83 -9.04
N GLY A 322 7.88 19.47 -10.22
CA GLY A 322 9.11 20.04 -10.77
C GLY A 322 10.35 19.70 -9.95
N VAL A 323 10.40 18.50 -9.32
CA VAL A 323 11.54 18.07 -8.51
C VAL A 323 12.20 16.83 -9.12
N GLU A 324 13.50 16.67 -8.88
CA GLU A 324 14.23 15.46 -9.25
C GLU A 324 13.81 14.29 -8.36
N PRO A 325 13.36 13.17 -8.91
CA PRO A 325 13.02 12.00 -8.14
C PRO A 325 14.26 11.37 -7.51
N SER A 326 14.17 10.91 -6.27
CA SER A 326 15.18 10.02 -5.70
C SER A 326 15.20 8.67 -6.44
N PRO A 327 16.26 7.84 -6.32
CA PRO A 327 16.31 6.51 -6.93
C PRO A 327 15.04 5.72 -6.61
N ASN A 328 14.40 5.16 -7.64
CA ASN A 328 13.13 4.46 -7.55
C ASN A 328 12.99 3.41 -8.67
N ASP A 329 11.98 2.54 -8.60
CA ASP A 329 11.68 1.47 -9.57
C ASP A 329 10.63 1.88 -10.61
N GLY A 330 10.08 3.09 -10.47
CA GLY A 330 9.06 3.62 -11.38
C GLY A 330 9.68 4.21 -12.65
N SER A 331 8.82 4.46 -13.62
CA SER A 331 9.19 5.05 -14.91
C SER A 331 8.16 6.09 -15.31
N LEU A 332 8.57 7.35 -15.45
CA LEU A 332 7.68 8.42 -15.93
C LEU A 332 7.13 8.14 -17.34
N PRO A 333 7.93 7.66 -18.31
CA PRO A 333 7.42 7.27 -19.63
C PRO A 333 6.25 6.29 -19.62
N GLU A 334 6.15 5.41 -18.60
CA GLU A 334 5.03 4.47 -18.47
C GLU A 334 3.67 5.16 -18.21
N VAL A 335 3.68 6.37 -17.72
CA VAL A 335 2.48 7.14 -17.31
C VAL A 335 2.38 8.53 -17.97
N GLN A 336 3.37 8.90 -18.78
CA GLN A 336 3.45 10.21 -19.41
C GLN A 336 2.32 10.46 -20.41
N ASP A 337 1.76 9.42 -20.99
CA ASP A 337 0.63 9.48 -21.92
C ASP A 337 -0.65 10.09 -21.30
N MET A 338 -0.76 10.12 -19.96
CA MET A 338 -1.86 10.77 -19.25
C MET A 338 -1.71 12.31 -19.17
N LEU A 339 -0.48 12.82 -19.36
CA LEU A 339 -0.16 14.25 -19.27
C LEU A 339 -0.44 14.97 -20.59
N ARG A 340 -0.64 16.30 -20.48
CA ARG A 340 -0.81 17.21 -21.65
C ARG A 340 0.49 17.50 -22.33
#